data_0b8b9bad3bfa79f5cd7e348bb18ffabb
#
_entry.id   0b8b9bad3bfa79f5cd7e348bb18ffabb
#
_cell.length_a   1.000
_cell.length_b   1.000
_cell.length_c   1.000
_cell.angle_alpha   90.00
_cell.angle_beta   90.00
_cell.angle_gamma   90.00
#
_symmetry.space_group_name_H-M   'P 1'
#
loop_
_entity.id
_entity.type
_entity.pdbx_description
1 polymer ?
#
loop_
_entity_poly.entity_id
_entity_poly.type
_entity_poly.pdbx_seq_one_letter_code
_entity_poly.pdbx_strand_id
1 'polypeptide(L)'
;MKRTIKVFVGDEARLVGTLHYDGVGTRERSAFAYDETWLGAADRFALEPGLPLVAGPQYHRKVPNGSAFHGAFADTEPDGWAKKVILRDHAKRRQEARRAGNEPKSVQLQTIDFLLAVDDASRVGALRFQDEDGVFCRSTEAGRRTAPPLIELGHLLTATRAVETETETAADLAYLRGRGTSLGGMRPKCTVVDDDGRLAIGKFPSVNDERAVTKGEVLAMQLASASGLQVAEARLVDSDGLPVALIRRFDRTANGGRIPYESAATLLGANPAGSQEHFYTEIVDALRVNGTTPQSDIEELWRRMAFSVLITNVDDHLHNHGFLHVNRGQWRLAPAFDINPFPERIRELKTWISPETGPDATIDALLSVASYFRIWLSRAKAIIGEVERSVAGWRDQGHAVGMTEAELEPFATAFEHREREIARRV
;
A
#
# COMPACT_ATOMS: atom_id res chain seq x y z
N MET A 1 -22.17 11.59 -14.94
CA MET A 1 -22.49 10.18 -14.63
C MET A 1 -22.86 10.10 -13.16
N LYS A 2 -24.00 9.51 -12.83
CA LYS A 2 -24.41 9.30 -11.41
C LYS A 2 -24.35 7.82 -11.10
N ARG A 3 -23.88 7.46 -9.92
CA ARG A 3 -23.80 6.08 -9.41
C ARG A 3 -24.15 6.07 -7.94
N THR A 4 -24.83 5.02 -7.51
CA THR A 4 -25.14 4.75 -6.12
C THR A 4 -24.58 3.37 -5.75
N ILE A 5 -23.73 3.31 -4.75
CA ILE A 5 -22.98 2.12 -4.36
C ILE A 5 -23.23 1.86 -2.89
N LYS A 6 -23.63 0.64 -2.55
CA LYS A 6 -23.69 0.21 -1.15
C LYS A 6 -22.30 -0.19 -0.67
N VAL A 7 -21.94 0.26 0.51
CA VAL A 7 -20.64 0.01 1.15
C VAL A 7 -20.83 -0.94 2.31
N PHE A 8 -20.09 -2.02 2.30
CA PHE A 8 -20.10 -3.06 3.32
C PHE A 8 -18.71 -3.22 3.93
N VAL A 9 -18.65 -3.85 5.10
CA VAL A 9 -17.40 -4.19 5.77
C VAL A 9 -17.35 -5.66 6.19
N GLY A 10 -16.17 -6.26 6.06
CA GLY A 10 -15.89 -7.63 6.51
C GLY A 10 -16.46 -8.72 5.61
N ASP A 11 -16.21 -9.96 6.01
CA ASP A 11 -16.64 -11.13 5.23
C ASP A 11 -18.15 -11.37 5.32
N GLU A 12 -18.75 -11.05 6.46
CA GLU A 12 -20.21 -11.10 6.68
C GLU A 12 -20.97 -10.03 5.89
N ALA A 13 -20.24 -9.15 5.20
CA ALA A 13 -20.81 -8.07 4.40
C ALA A 13 -21.82 -7.23 5.20
N ARG A 14 -21.42 -6.69 6.34
CA ARG A 14 -22.25 -5.77 7.11
C ARG A 14 -22.39 -4.44 6.39
N LEU A 15 -23.62 -4.00 6.17
CA LEU A 15 -23.88 -2.71 5.53
C LEU A 15 -23.39 -1.57 6.42
N VAL A 16 -22.53 -0.71 5.87
CA VAL A 16 -21.99 0.48 6.55
C VAL A 16 -22.69 1.74 6.10
N GLY A 17 -23.03 1.82 4.81
CA GLY A 17 -23.69 3.00 4.27
C GLY A 17 -23.78 3.00 2.75
N THR A 18 -24.08 4.17 2.21
CA THR A 18 -24.26 4.37 0.78
C THR A 18 -23.35 5.49 0.28
N LEU A 19 -22.60 5.19 -0.77
CA LEU A 19 -21.74 6.11 -1.49
C LEU A 19 -22.44 6.58 -2.77
N HIS A 20 -22.71 7.86 -2.85
CA HIS A 20 -23.24 8.52 -4.05
C HIS A 20 -22.10 9.23 -4.79
N TYR A 21 -22.01 9.01 -6.08
CA TYR A 21 -21.05 9.63 -6.96
C TYR A 21 -21.73 10.43 -8.06
N ASP A 22 -21.21 11.61 -8.35
CA ASP A 22 -21.66 12.45 -9.46
C ASP A 22 -20.45 13.04 -10.19
N GLY A 23 -20.28 12.66 -11.45
CA GLY A 23 -19.19 13.09 -12.33
C GLY A 23 -19.71 13.67 -13.63
N VAL A 24 -19.26 14.90 -13.94
CA VAL A 24 -19.53 15.59 -15.19
C VAL A 24 -18.21 16.18 -15.73
N GLY A 25 -17.68 15.56 -16.80
CA GLY A 25 -16.38 15.92 -17.34
C GLY A 25 -15.27 15.72 -16.31
N THR A 26 -14.51 16.75 -16.00
CA THR A 26 -13.44 16.74 -14.99
C THR A 26 -13.93 17.06 -13.56
N ARG A 27 -15.20 17.43 -13.40
CA ARG A 27 -15.78 17.72 -12.09
C ARG A 27 -16.39 16.48 -11.51
N GLU A 28 -15.75 15.95 -10.48
CA GLU A 28 -16.17 14.76 -9.78
C GLU A 28 -16.38 15.07 -8.30
N ARG A 29 -17.42 14.51 -7.72
CA ARG A 29 -17.76 14.64 -6.30
C ARG A 29 -18.45 13.38 -5.81
N SER A 30 -18.35 13.13 -4.52
CA SER A 30 -19.09 12.07 -3.86
C SER A 30 -19.77 12.56 -2.58
N ALA A 31 -20.69 11.76 -2.09
CA ALA A 31 -21.26 11.91 -0.76
C ALA A 31 -21.44 10.53 -0.17
N PHE A 32 -21.00 10.34 1.08
CA PHE A 32 -21.24 9.11 1.81
C PHE A 32 -22.21 9.35 2.95
N ALA A 33 -23.15 8.45 3.14
CA ALA A 33 -24.09 8.46 4.26
C ALA A 33 -24.03 7.11 4.98
N TYR A 34 -23.79 7.14 6.28
CA TYR A 34 -23.88 5.93 7.10
C TYR A 34 -25.30 5.40 7.15
N ASP A 35 -25.44 4.06 7.15
CA ASP A 35 -26.71 3.38 7.35
C ASP A 35 -27.14 3.49 8.83
N GLU A 36 -28.45 3.60 9.08
CA GLU A 36 -29.00 3.70 10.43
C GLU A 36 -28.67 2.47 11.28
N THR A 37 -28.63 1.28 10.68
CA THR A 37 -28.27 0.05 11.37
C THR A 37 -26.82 0.05 11.81
N TRP A 38 -25.92 0.62 10.98
CA TRP A 38 -24.53 0.82 11.35
C TRP A 38 -24.39 1.83 12.48
N LEU A 39 -25.07 2.98 12.39
CA LEU A 39 -25.04 4.01 13.43
C LEU A 39 -25.61 3.51 14.77
N GLY A 40 -26.52 2.55 14.75
CA GLY A 40 -27.09 1.90 15.95
C GLY A 40 -26.23 0.76 16.52
N ALA A 41 -25.23 0.26 15.78
CA ALA A 41 -24.45 -0.89 16.19
C ALA A 41 -23.49 -0.57 17.36
N ALA A 42 -23.35 -1.49 18.31
CA ALA A 42 -22.49 -1.29 19.49
C ALA A 42 -20.99 -1.31 19.16
N ASP A 43 -20.61 -1.97 18.07
CA ASP A 43 -19.26 -2.14 17.57
C ASP A 43 -18.96 -1.25 16.35
N ARG A 44 -19.84 -0.26 16.08
CA ARG A 44 -19.65 0.71 15.01
C ARG A 44 -18.34 1.49 15.19
N PHE A 45 -17.75 1.87 14.08
CA PHE A 45 -16.60 2.78 14.06
C PHE A 45 -16.70 3.72 12.85
N ALA A 46 -16.05 4.87 12.93
CA ALA A 46 -15.87 5.76 11.79
C ALA A 46 -14.87 5.12 10.81
N LEU A 47 -15.19 5.14 9.51
CA LEU A 47 -14.32 4.56 8.49
C LEU A 47 -12.99 5.30 8.38
N GLU A 48 -12.97 6.57 8.74
CA GLU A 48 -11.81 7.44 8.85
C GLU A 48 -12.14 8.64 9.75
N PRO A 49 -11.16 9.39 10.26
CA PRO A 49 -11.42 10.58 11.07
C PRO A 49 -12.25 11.66 10.36
N GLY A 50 -12.12 11.77 9.04
CA GLY A 50 -12.88 12.71 8.19
C GLY A 50 -14.35 12.32 7.95
N LEU A 51 -14.76 11.12 8.36
CA LEU A 51 -16.13 10.60 8.25
C LEU A 51 -16.74 10.29 9.62
N PRO A 52 -17.08 11.33 10.43
CA PRO A 52 -17.68 11.12 11.74
C PRO A 52 -18.99 10.34 11.69
N LEU A 53 -19.32 9.60 12.76
CA LEU A 53 -20.53 8.77 12.88
C LEU A 53 -21.77 9.64 13.08
N VAL A 54 -22.19 10.36 12.05
CA VAL A 54 -23.38 11.20 12.03
C VAL A 54 -24.34 10.78 10.92
N ALA A 55 -25.63 11.00 11.11
CA ALA A 55 -26.64 10.76 10.09
C ALA A 55 -26.56 11.80 8.96
N GLY A 56 -26.91 11.38 7.76
CA GLY A 56 -26.98 12.23 6.58
C GLY A 56 -25.72 12.20 5.71
N PRO A 57 -25.75 12.86 4.55
CA PRO A 57 -24.69 12.80 3.57
C PRO A 57 -23.49 13.68 3.97
N GLN A 58 -22.29 13.11 3.91
CA GLN A 58 -21.01 13.75 4.11
C GLN A 58 -20.32 13.89 2.74
N TYR A 59 -20.05 15.12 2.34
CA TYR A 59 -19.64 15.43 0.97
C TYR A 59 -18.13 15.47 0.83
N HIS A 60 -17.64 14.96 -0.31
CA HIS A 60 -16.26 15.07 -0.75
C HIS A 60 -16.19 15.59 -2.19
N ARG A 61 -15.24 16.46 -2.45
CA ARG A 61 -14.97 17.02 -3.79
C ARG A 61 -13.57 16.63 -4.23
N LYS A 62 -13.47 16.12 -5.45
CA LYS A 62 -12.16 15.85 -6.06
C LYS A 62 -11.33 17.12 -6.12
N VAL A 63 -10.14 17.04 -5.59
CA VAL A 63 -9.09 18.04 -5.76
C VAL A 63 -8.18 17.64 -6.94
N PRO A 64 -7.44 18.57 -7.56
CA PRO A 64 -6.48 18.22 -8.61
C PRO A 64 -5.54 17.09 -8.17
N ASN A 65 -5.36 16.09 -9.02
CA ASN A 65 -4.56 14.88 -8.76
C ASN A 65 -4.99 14.00 -7.56
N GLY A 66 -6.04 14.38 -6.83
CA GLY A 66 -6.60 13.60 -5.72
C GLY A 66 -7.74 12.68 -6.16
N SER A 67 -8.28 11.92 -5.19
CA SER A 67 -9.47 11.10 -5.36
C SER A 67 -10.76 11.95 -5.35
N ALA A 68 -11.83 11.40 -5.91
CA ALA A 68 -13.18 11.92 -5.76
C ALA A 68 -13.88 11.42 -4.48
N PHE A 69 -13.18 10.62 -3.67
CA PHE A 69 -13.72 9.95 -2.50
C PHE A 69 -12.97 10.33 -1.24
N HIS A 70 -13.62 10.16 -0.09
CA HIS A 70 -12.98 10.20 1.22
C HIS A 70 -11.83 9.17 1.29
N GLY A 71 -10.87 9.40 2.15
CA GLY A 71 -9.62 8.65 2.22
C GLY A 71 -9.81 7.14 2.38
N ALA A 72 -10.71 6.70 3.25
CA ALA A 72 -10.98 5.28 3.45
C ALA A 72 -11.42 4.54 2.16
N PHE A 73 -12.12 5.23 1.26
CA PHE A 73 -12.46 4.67 -0.05
C PHE A 73 -11.30 4.83 -1.03
N ALA A 74 -10.60 5.96 -0.99
CA ALA A 74 -9.46 6.26 -1.83
C ALA A 74 -8.31 5.26 -1.63
N ASP A 75 -8.05 4.81 -0.39
CA ASP A 75 -7.07 3.76 -0.08
C ASP A 75 -7.39 2.41 -0.75
N THR A 76 -8.63 2.21 -1.19
CA THR A 76 -9.03 1.00 -1.92
C THR A 76 -9.06 1.18 -3.44
N GLU A 77 -8.76 2.38 -3.95
CA GLU A 77 -8.61 2.62 -5.38
C GLU A 77 -7.33 1.96 -5.92
N PRO A 78 -7.33 1.56 -7.19
CA PRO A 78 -6.08 1.18 -7.84
C PRO A 78 -5.25 2.43 -8.12
N ASP A 79 -3.93 2.32 -7.99
CA ASP A 79 -3.02 3.36 -8.46
C ASP A 79 -1.89 2.77 -9.32
N GLY A 80 -1.00 3.63 -9.82
CA GLY A 80 0.20 3.20 -10.53
C GLY A 80 -0.01 2.07 -11.54
N TRP A 81 0.55 0.92 -11.23
CA TRP A 81 0.49 -0.27 -12.08
C TRP A 81 -0.94 -0.72 -12.39
N ALA A 82 -1.79 -0.79 -11.40
CA ALA A 82 -3.17 -1.24 -11.54
C ALA A 82 -3.98 -0.31 -12.47
N LYS A 83 -3.82 1.01 -12.34
CA LYS A 83 -4.42 1.99 -13.27
C LYS A 83 -3.91 1.80 -14.69
N LYS A 84 -2.59 1.54 -14.87
CA LYS A 84 -2.01 1.25 -16.20
C LYS A 84 -2.72 0.07 -16.86
N VAL A 85 -2.89 -1.05 -16.17
CA VAL A 85 -3.58 -2.25 -16.67
C VAL A 85 -5.04 -1.93 -17.04
N ILE A 86 -5.79 -1.24 -16.18
CA ILE A 86 -7.18 -0.87 -16.42
C ILE A 86 -7.32 0.05 -17.64
N LEU A 87 -6.46 1.05 -17.77
CA LEU A 87 -6.48 1.98 -18.91
C LEU A 87 -6.18 1.27 -20.23
N ARG A 88 -5.22 0.37 -20.25
CA ARG A 88 -4.87 -0.40 -21.46
C ARG A 88 -5.97 -1.38 -21.84
N ASP A 89 -6.56 -2.10 -20.87
CA ASP A 89 -7.74 -2.97 -21.12
C ASP A 89 -8.90 -2.16 -21.70
N HIS A 90 -9.19 -0.99 -21.15
CA HIS A 90 -10.24 -0.11 -21.67
C HIS A 90 -9.95 0.34 -23.10
N ALA A 91 -8.71 0.76 -23.40
CA ALA A 91 -8.30 1.19 -24.75
C ALA A 91 -8.42 0.05 -25.76
N LYS A 92 -7.99 -1.16 -25.39
CA LYS A 92 -8.05 -2.36 -26.25
C LYS A 92 -9.48 -2.73 -26.59
N ARG A 93 -10.37 -2.79 -25.60
CA ARG A 93 -11.80 -3.08 -25.83
C ARG A 93 -12.47 -2.03 -26.71
N ARG A 94 -12.11 -0.75 -26.55
CA ARG A 94 -12.63 0.30 -27.45
C ARG A 94 -12.17 0.10 -28.88
N GLN A 95 -10.91 -0.30 -29.06
CA GLN A 95 -10.39 -0.61 -30.40
C GLN A 95 -11.15 -1.79 -31.04
N GLU A 96 -11.37 -2.85 -30.26
CA GLU A 96 -12.13 -4.01 -30.73
C GLU A 96 -13.59 -3.67 -31.05
N ALA A 97 -14.27 -2.90 -30.20
CA ALA A 97 -15.63 -2.43 -30.44
C ALA A 97 -15.74 -1.60 -31.73
N ARG A 98 -14.77 -0.69 -31.98
CA ARG A 98 -14.71 0.07 -33.24
C ARG A 98 -14.53 -0.84 -34.48
N ARG A 99 -13.64 -1.83 -34.37
CA ARG A 99 -13.42 -2.81 -35.49
C ARG A 99 -14.68 -3.64 -35.75
N ALA A 100 -15.48 -3.91 -34.73
CA ALA A 100 -16.75 -4.60 -34.83
C ALA A 100 -17.93 -3.69 -35.28
N GLY A 101 -17.68 -2.41 -35.58
CA GLY A 101 -18.69 -1.45 -35.99
C GLY A 101 -19.57 -0.90 -34.83
N ASN A 102 -19.18 -1.16 -33.57
CA ASN A 102 -19.88 -0.68 -32.39
C ASN A 102 -19.20 0.58 -31.85
N GLU A 103 -19.95 1.68 -31.73
CA GLU A 103 -19.42 2.86 -31.03
C GLU A 103 -19.45 2.66 -29.52
N PRO A 104 -18.31 2.77 -28.82
CA PRO A 104 -18.28 2.62 -27.36
C PRO A 104 -18.99 3.81 -26.67
N LYS A 105 -19.90 3.50 -25.75
CA LYS A 105 -20.75 4.48 -25.03
C LYS A 105 -19.99 5.50 -24.14
N SER A 106 -18.77 5.20 -23.75
CA SER A 106 -17.93 6.08 -22.91
C SER A 106 -16.55 6.23 -23.48
N VAL A 107 -16.04 7.46 -23.49
CA VAL A 107 -14.71 7.77 -24.05
C VAL A 107 -13.64 7.82 -22.96
N GLN A 108 -13.99 8.17 -21.74
CA GLN A 108 -13.05 8.41 -20.64
C GLN A 108 -13.52 7.71 -19.36
N LEU A 109 -12.59 7.02 -18.69
CA LEU A 109 -12.82 6.48 -17.35
C LEU A 109 -12.79 7.61 -16.31
N GLN A 110 -13.70 7.53 -15.35
CA GLN A 110 -13.79 8.43 -14.21
C GLN A 110 -13.29 7.73 -12.94
N THR A 111 -13.10 8.46 -11.83
CA THR A 111 -12.58 7.89 -10.57
C THR A 111 -13.43 6.70 -10.08
N ILE A 112 -14.75 6.77 -10.24
CA ILE A 112 -15.65 5.66 -9.86
C ILE A 112 -15.39 4.38 -10.67
N ASP A 113 -15.03 4.50 -11.96
CA ASP A 113 -14.76 3.34 -12.79
C ASP A 113 -13.50 2.59 -12.32
N PHE A 114 -12.50 3.31 -11.83
CA PHE A 114 -11.31 2.72 -11.21
C PHE A 114 -11.64 2.04 -9.88
N LEU A 115 -12.37 2.71 -8.99
CA LEU A 115 -12.80 2.12 -7.70
C LEU A 115 -13.54 0.80 -7.91
N LEU A 116 -14.49 0.78 -8.87
CA LEU A 116 -15.29 -0.41 -9.17
C LEU A 116 -14.57 -1.45 -10.03
N ALA A 117 -13.41 -1.12 -10.62
CA ALA A 117 -12.61 -2.07 -11.38
C ALA A 117 -11.82 -3.04 -10.51
N VAL A 118 -11.61 -2.74 -9.24
CA VAL A 118 -10.88 -3.59 -8.29
C VAL A 118 -11.71 -4.81 -7.90
N ASP A 119 -11.09 -5.98 -7.96
CA ASP A 119 -11.73 -7.23 -7.56
C ASP A 119 -12.05 -7.25 -6.05
N ASP A 120 -13.25 -7.73 -5.70
CA ASP A 120 -13.71 -7.75 -4.30
C ASP A 120 -12.80 -8.61 -3.40
N ALA A 121 -12.39 -9.80 -3.84
CA ALA A 121 -11.60 -10.71 -3.01
C ALA A 121 -10.19 -10.19 -2.73
N SER A 122 -9.57 -9.51 -3.70
CA SER A 122 -8.21 -8.97 -3.61
C SER A 122 -8.14 -7.52 -3.13
N ARG A 123 -9.27 -6.82 -2.97
CA ARG A 123 -9.32 -5.44 -2.48
C ARG A 123 -8.62 -5.28 -1.14
N VAL A 124 -7.91 -4.17 -0.96
CA VAL A 124 -7.21 -3.85 0.29
C VAL A 124 -8.22 -3.61 1.41
N GLY A 125 -7.88 -4.09 2.61
CA GLY A 125 -8.71 -3.92 3.80
C GLY A 125 -10.00 -4.74 3.76
N ALA A 126 -11.01 -4.24 4.44
CA ALA A 126 -12.27 -4.94 4.63
C ALA A 126 -13.46 -4.29 3.92
N LEU A 127 -13.28 -3.14 3.26
CA LEU A 127 -14.37 -2.48 2.54
C LEU A 127 -14.75 -3.26 1.27
N ARG A 128 -16.04 -3.36 1.04
CA ARG A 128 -16.64 -4.04 -0.10
C ARG A 128 -17.71 -3.14 -0.72
N PHE A 129 -17.80 -3.14 -2.03
CA PHE A 129 -18.72 -2.28 -2.78
C PHE A 129 -19.68 -3.13 -3.58
N GLN A 130 -20.97 -2.82 -3.45
CA GLN A 130 -22.05 -3.48 -4.17
C GLN A 130 -22.73 -2.47 -5.08
N ASP A 131 -22.87 -2.82 -6.35
CA ASP A 131 -23.54 -1.97 -7.34
C ASP A 131 -25.08 -1.96 -7.18
N GLU A 132 -25.76 -1.26 -8.09
CA GLU A 132 -27.22 -1.10 -8.09
C GLU A 132 -27.95 -2.43 -8.34
N ASP A 133 -27.31 -3.40 -8.98
CA ASP A 133 -27.84 -4.75 -9.25
C ASP A 133 -27.61 -5.71 -8.07
N GLY A 134 -27.01 -5.26 -6.99
CA GLY A 134 -26.73 -6.06 -5.81
C GLY A 134 -25.51 -6.98 -5.96
N VAL A 135 -24.66 -6.75 -6.97
CA VAL A 135 -23.44 -7.53 -7.21
C VAL A 135 -22.25 -6.85 -6.56
N PHE A 136 -21.46 -7.60 -5.78
CA PHE A 136 -20.18 -7.09 -5.28
C PHE A 136 -19.23 -6.83 -6.45
N CYS A 137 -18.72 -5.59 -6.49
CA CYS A 137 -17.95 -5.12 -7.61
C CYS A 137 -16.68 -5.91 -7.76
N ARG A 138 -16.62 -6.45 -8.89
CA ARG A 138 -15.74 -7.40 -9.53
C ARG A 138 -15.58 -8.72 -8.80
N SER A 139 -16.65 -9.28 -8.24
CA SER A 139 -16.67 -10.72 -8.05
C SER A 139 -16.60 -11.40 -9.42
N THR A 140 -15.70 -12.36 -9.58
CA THR A 140 -15.68 -13.17 -10.81
C THR A 140 -16.86 -14.13 -10.83
N GLU A 141 -17.14 -14.68 -12.02
CA GLU A 141 -18.12 -15.76 -12.20
C GLU A 141 -18.00 -16.83 -11.11
N ALA A 142 -19.14 -17.29 -10.61
CA ALA A 142 -19.22 -18.29 -9.55
C ALA A 142 -18.28 -19.49 -9.81
N GLY A 143 -17.37 -19.72 -8.88
CA GLY A 143 -16.43 -20.87 -8.92
C GLY A 143 -15.02 -20.59 -9.44
N ARG A 144 -14.71 -19.41 -9.98
CA ARG A 144 -13.32 -19.05 -10.33
C ARG A 144 -12.65 -18.27 -9.21
N ARG A 145 -11.47 -18.71 -8.79
CA ARG A 145 -10.60 -17.95 -7.89
C ARG A 145 -10.09 -16.71 -8.61
N THR A 146 -10.26 -15.54 -8.00
CA THR A 146 -9.76 -14.25 -8.53
C THR A 146 -8.26 -14.14 -8.39
N ALA A 147 -7.71 -14.60 -7.26
CA ALA A 147 -6.27 -14.65 -7.02
C ALA A 147 -5.73 -16.01 -7.49
N PRO A 148 -4.78 -16.03 -8.46
CA PRO A 148 -4.22 -17.27 -8.97
C PRO A 148 -3.26 -17.91 -7.96
N PRO A 149 -3.09 -19.25 -8.00
CA PRO A 149 -2.06 -19.94 -7.24
C PRO A 149 -0.66 -19.66 -7.81
N LEU A 150 0.39 -19.97 -7.03
CA LEU A 150 1.79 -19.70 -7.42
C LEU A 150 2.20 -20.39 -8.72
N ILE A 151 1.60 -21.51 -9.08
CA ILE A 151 1.89 -22.19 -10.37
C ILE A 151 1.60 -21.31 -11.59
N GLU A 152 0.79 -20.27 -11.46
CA GLU A 152 0.50 -19.32 -12.53
C GLU A 152 1.48 -18.14 -12.59
N LEU A 153 2.52 -18.07 -11.71
CA LEU A 153 3.46 -16.93 -11.66
C LEU A 153 4.14 -16.65 -13.02
N GLY A 154 4.57 -17.68 -13.74
CA GLY A 154 5.18 -17.50 -15.07
C GLY A 154 4.23 -16.84 -16.07
N HIS A 155 2.95 -17.22 -16.04
CA HIS A 155 1.93 -16.59 -16.88
C HIS A 155 1.68 -15.11 -16.48
N LEU A 156 1.61 -14.83 -15.17
CA LEU A 156 1.51 -13.45 -14.65
C LEU A 156 2.73 -12.62 -15.05
N LEU A 157 3.93 -13.17 -14.93
CA LEU A 157 5.18 -12.51 -15.32
C LEU A 157 5.18 -12.17 -16.81
N THR A 158 4.81 -13.12 -17.67
CA THR A 158 4.72 -12.91 -19.11
C THR A 158 3.73 -11.80 -19.45
N ALA A 159 2.53 -11.84 -18.90
CA ALA A 159 1.50 -10.83 -19.16
C ALA A 159 1.89 -9.44 -18.61
N THR A 160 2.54 -9.36 -17.44
CA THR A 160 3.00 -8.07 -16.89
C THR A 160 4.11 -7.46 -17.74
N ARG A 161 5.07 -8.25 -18.21
CA ARG A 161 6.12 -7.79 -19.14
C ARG A 161 5.56 -7.31 -20.47
N ALA A 162 4.56 -8.02 -21.02
CA ALA A 162 3.89 -7.57 -22.23
C ALA A 162 3.27 -6.18 -22.07
N VAL A 163 2.64 -5.89 -20.90
CA VAL A 163 2.10 -4.54 -20.60
C VAL A 163 3.21 -3.49 -20.46
N GLU A 164 4.37 -3.84 -19.89
CA GLU A 164 5.50 -2.91 -19.78
C GLU A 164 6.11 -2.58 -21.14
N THR A 165 6.24 -3.59 -22.03
CA THR A 165 6.82 -3.45 -23.37
C THR A 165 5.80 -3.03 -24.43
N GLU A 166 4.54 -2.80 -24.06
CA GLU A 166 3.44 -2.40 -24.95
C GLU A 166 3.10 -3.43 -26.04
N THR A 167 3.37 -4.70 -25.78
CA THR A 167 3.13 -5.83 -26.70
C THR A 167 1.94 -6.70 -26.26
N GLU A 168 1.22 -6.28 -25.21
CA GLU A 168 0.13 -7.05 -24.61
C GLU A 168 -1.01 -7.33 -25.59
N THR A 169 -1.57 -8.53 -25.50
CA THR A 169 -2.80 -8.95 -26.17
C THR A 169 -4.05 -8.62 -25.35
N ALA A 170 -5.24 -8.72 -25.95
CA ALA A 170 -6.49 -8.62 -25.21
C ALA A 170 -6.62 -9.75 -24.17
N ALA A 171 -6.05 -10.93 -24.44
CA ALA A 171 -6.02 -12.05 -23.49
C ALA A 171 -5.15 -11.75 -22.27
N ASP A 172 -3.97 -11.16 -22.45
CA ASP A 172 -3.09 -10.74 -21.35
C ASP A 172 -3.80 -9.74 -20.42
N LEU A 173 -4.44 -8.73 -20.99
CA LEU A 173 -5.19 -7.72 -20.24
C LEU A 173 -6.41 -8.32 -19.54
N ALA A 174 -7.15 -9.21 -20.18
CA ALA A 174 -8.27 -9.93 -19.58
C ALA A 174 -7.78 -10.83 -18.44
N TYR A 175 -6.60 -11.44 -18.57
CA TYR A 175 -5.97 -12.25 -17.53
C TYR A 175 -5.53 -11.42 -16.32
N LEU A 176 -4.89 -10.29 -16.53
CA LEU A 176 -4.43 -9.39 -15.45
C LEU A 176 -5.56 -8.66 -14.77
N ARG A 177 -6.67 -8.42 -15.46
CA ARG A 177 -7.83 -7.73 -14.89
C ARG A 177 -8.41 -8.51 -13.71
N GLY A 178 -8.52 -7.84 -12.55
CA GLY A 178 -8.95 -8.45 -11.30
C GLY A 178 -7.83 -9.13 -10.51
N ARG A 179 -6.67 -9.39 -11.12
CA ARG A 179 -5.52 -10.00 -10.44
C ARG A 179 -4.45 -8.99 -10.06
N GLY A 180 -4.19 -8.00 -10.94
CA GLY A 180 -3.20 -6.95 -10.73
C GLY A 180 -3.77 -5.58 -10.40
N THR A 181 -5.09 -5.46 -10.15
CA THR A 181 -5.78 -4.17 -10.10
C THR A 181 -6.15 -3.68 -8.70
N SER A 182 -5.79 -4.42 -7.67
CA SER A 182 -6.18 -4.10 -6.27
C SER A 182 -5.06 -3.52 -5.41
N LEU A 183 -3.86 -3.31 -5.98
CA LEU A 183 -2.67 -2.97 -5.21
C LEU A 183 -2.06 -1.66 -5.69
N GLY A 184 -1.62 -0.82 -4.75
CA GLY A 184 -0.95 0.44 -5.00
C GLY A 184 0.48 0.31 -5.54
N GLY A 185 1.05 1.42 -6.02
CA GLY A 185 2.43 1.53 -6.48
C GLY A 185 2.65 1.29 -7.98
N MET A 186 3.84 1.69 -8.48
CA MET A 186 4.15 1.79 -9.92
C MET A 186 4.67 0.49 -10.54
N ARG A 187 5.23 -0.42 -9.75
CA ARG A 187 5.89 -1.65 -10.24
C ARG A 187 4.88 -2.75 -10.54
N PRO A 188 5.18 -3.65 -11.51
CA PRO A 188 4.33 -4.79 -11.82
C PRO A 188 4.08 -5.67 -10.60
N LYS A 189 2.81 -5.90 -10.26
CA LYS A 189 2.41 -6.73 -9.12
C LYS A 189 1.03 -7.34 -9.32
N CYS A 190 0.79 -8.46 -8.65
CA CYS A 190 -0.51 -9.12 -8.63
C CYS A 190 -0.81 -9.69 -7.25
N THR A 191 -2.09 -9.85 -6.91
CA THR A 191 -2.50 -10.68 -5.78
C THR A 191 -2.45 -12.14 -6.21
N VAL A 192 -1.83 -12.99 -5.40
CA VAL A 192 -1.72 -14.45 -5.61
C VAL A 192 -2.14 -15.19 -4.35
N VAL A 193 -2.43 -16.48 -4.48
CA VAL A 193 -2.61 -17.42 -3.35
C VAL A 193 -1.31 -18.17 -3.14
N ASP A 194 -0.74 -18.05 -1.95
CA ASP A 194 0.47 -18.75 -1.55
C ASP A 194 0.20 -20.24 -1.31
N ASP A 195 1.26 -21.04 -1.13
CA ASP A 195 1.19 -22.50 -0.95
C ASP A 195 0.35 -22.92 0.28
N ASP A 196 0.26 -22.04 1.29
CA ASP A 196 -0.56 -22.26 2.49
C ASP A 196 -2.03 -21.79 2.34
N GLY A 197 -2.42 -21.36 1.14
CA GLY A 197 -3.77 -20.91 0.82
C GLY A 197 -4.07 -19.45 1.18
N ARG A 198 -3.12 -18.70 1.75
CA ARG A 198 -3.28 -17.30 2.13
C ARG A 198 -2.93 -16.38 0.98
N LEU A 199 -3.51 -15.16 1.02
CA LEU A 199 -3.22 -14.14 0.00
C LEU A 199 -1.82 -13.54 0.21
N ALA A 200 -1.11 -13.37 -0.90
CA ALA A 200 0.16 -12.66 -0.99
C ALA A 200 0.15 -11.69 -2.16
N ILE A 201 1.07 -10.75 -2.15
CA ILE A 201 1.39 -9.86 -3.26
C ILE A 201 2.61 -10.45 -3.97
N GLY A 202 2.49 -10.81 -5.24
CA GLY A 202 3.62 -11.12 -6.11
C GLY A 202 4.11 -9.83 -6.78
N LYS A 203 5.30 -9.36 -6.44
CA LYS A 203 5.97 -8.24 -7.12
C LYS A 203 6.98 -8.79 -8.12
N PHE A 204 6.86 -8.34 -9.37
CA PHE A 204 7.67 -8.82 -10.49
C PHE A 204 8.81 -7.84 -10.81
N PRO A 205 9.96 -8.34 -11.32
CA PRO A 205 10.99 -7.45 -11.84
C PRO A 205 10.45 -6.67 -13.04
N SER A 206 10.75 -5.36 -13.07
CA SER A 206 10.43 -4.50 -14.21
C SER A 206 11.47 -4.69 -15.33
N VAL A 207 11.04 -4.52 -16.57
CA VAL A 207 11.97 -4.51 -17.72
C VAL A 207 12.92 -3.30 -17.70
N ASN A 208 12.60 -2.28 -16.89
CA ASN A 208 13.40 -1.06 -16.74
C ASN A 208 14.31 -1.11 -15.47
N ASP A 209 14.43 -2.25 -14.82
CA ASP A 209 15.26 -2.36 -13.63
C ASP A 209 16.75 -2.35 -14.01
N GLU A 210 17.48 -1.35 -13.54
CA GLU A 210 18.94 -1.23 -13.72
C GLU A 210 19.72 -2.03 -12.66
N ARG A 211 19.04 -2.51 -11.62
CA ARG A 211 19.57 -3.33 -10.52
C ARG A 211 18.55 -4.35 -10.04
N ALA A 212 18.94 -5.26 -9.19
CA ALA A 212 18.08 -6.32 -8.64
C ALA A 212 17.06 -5.80 -7.61
N VAL A 213 16.17 -4.86 -8.03
CA VAL A 213 15.25 -4.14 -7.12
C VAL A 213 14.34 -5.10 -6.35
N THR A 214 13.81 -6.13 -7.02
CA THR A 214 12.94 -7.15 -6.37
C THR A 214 13.67 -7.90 -5.24
N LYS A 215 14.94 -8.28 -5.48
CA LYS A 215 15.77 -8.89 -4.44
C LYS A 215 16.15 -7.89 -3.35
N GLY A 216 16.43 -6.62 -3.71
CA GLY A 216 16.73 -5.54 -2.78
C GLY A 216 15.59 -5.24 -1.81
N GLU A 217 14.33 -5.29 -2.26
CA GLU A 217 13.16 -5.15 -1.38
C GLU A 217 13.07 -6.31 -0.36
N VAL A 218 13.23 -7.56 -0.81
CA VAL A 218 13.21 -8.71 0.11
C VAL A 218 14.38 -8.67 1.09
N LEU A 219 15.57 -8.28 0.64
CA LEU A 219 16.73 -8.03 1.52
C LEU A 219 16.39 -7.00 2.59
N ALA A 220 15.85 -5.84 2.21
CA ALA A 220 15.48 -4.79 3.15
C ALA A 220 14.43 -5.25 4.16
N MET A 221 13.40 -5.97 3.72
CA MET A 221 12.36 -6.50 4.60
C MET A 221 12.91 -7.55 5.58
N GLN A 222 13.84 -8.42 5.16
CA GLN A 222 14.47 -9.39 6.05
C GLN A 222 15.41 -8.70 7.06
N LEU A 223 16.19 -7.70 6.65
CA LEU A 223 16.97 -6.86 7.55
C LEU A 223 16.11 -6.10 8.55
N ALA A 224 14.96 -5.57 8.12
CA ALA A 224 13.98 -4.92 8.99
C ALA A 224 13.47 -5.89 10.07
N SER A 225 13.10 -7.10 9.68
CA SER A 225 12.70 -8.15 10.62
C SER A 225 13.83 -8.49 11.62
N ALA A 226 15.06 -8.66 11.14
CA ALA A 226 16.24 -8.89 11.98
C ALA A 226 16.55 -7.71 12.92
N SER A 227 16.16 -6.49 12.52
CA SER A 227 16.25 -5.27 13.34
C SER A 227 15.12 -5.14 14.39
N GLY A 228 14.26 -6.15 14.49
CA GLY A 228 13.14 -6.19 15.44
C GLY A 228 11.92 -5.38 15.02
N LEU A 229 11.79 -4.98 13.76
CA LEU A 229 10.58 -4.39 13.22
C LEU A 229 9.49 -5.44 13.01
N GLN A 230 8.25 -5.05 13.20
CA GLN A 230 7.11 -5.83 12.73
C GLN A 230 6.95 -5.61 11.23
N VAL A 231 7.26 -6.62 10.42
CA VAL A 231 7.31 -6.54 8.95
C VAL A 231 6.36 -7.56 8.33
N ALA A 232 5.77 -7.23 7.19
CA ALA A 232 5.08 -8.22 6.36
C ALA A 232 6.06 -9.31 5.92
N GLU A 233 5.68 -10.57 6.06
CA GLU A 233 6.53 -11.69 5.65
C GLU A 233 6.85 -11.58 4.16
N ALA A 234 8.14 -11.62 3.81
CA ALA A 234 8.62 -11.52 2.44
C ALA A 234 9.62 -12.63 2.11
N ARG A 235 9.47 -13.25 0.94
CA ARG A 235 10.39 -14.25 0.39
C ARG A 235 10.51 -14.13 -1.12
N LEU A 236 11.59 -14.65 -1.67
CA LEU A 236 11.73 -14.80 -3.12
C LEU A 236 11.20 -16.17 -3.58
N VAL A 237 10.60 -16.16 -4.74
CA VAL A 237 10.24 -17.37 -5.51
C VAL A 237 10.81 -17.20 -6.91
N ASP A 238 11.40 -18.24 -7.44
CA ASP A 238 11.81 -18.27 -8.85
C ASP A 238 10.60 -18.51 -9.75
N SER A 239 10.51 -17.75 -10.82
CA SER A 239 9.54 -17.96 -11.89
C SER A 239 10.23 -17.78 -13.22
N ASP A 240 10.43 -18.89 -13.94
CA ASP A 240 11.12 -18.91 -15.24
C ASP A 240 12.52 -18.25 -15.21
N GLY A 241 13.27 -18.48 -14.15
CA GLY A 241 14.61 -17.91 -13.93
C GLY A 241 14.63 -16.45 -13.47
N LEU A 242 13.46 -15.88 -13.13
CA LEU A 242 13.33 -14.51 -12.63
C LEU A 242 12.81 -14.48 -11.18
N PRO A 243 13.40 -13.61 -10.33
CA PRO A 243 12.98 -13.51 -8.95
C PRO A 243 11.64 -12.77 -8.82
N VAL A 244 10.67 -13.39 -8.17
CA VAL A 244 9.40 -12.76 -7.77
C VAL A 244 9.40 -12.61 -6.26
N ALA A 245 9.16 -11.39 -5.74
CA ALA A 245 8.98 -11.19 -4.32
C ALA A 245 7.53 -11.53 -3.95
N LEU A 246 7.37 -12.49 -3.05
CA LEU A 246 6.09 -12.78 -2.41
C LEU A 246 6.03 -12.11 -1.06
N ILE A 247 5.05 -11.20 -0.89
CA ILE A 247 4.81 -10.46 0.34
C ILE A 247 3.45 -10.82 0.85
N ARG A 248 3.41 -11.43 2.05
CA ARG A 248 2.14 -11.86 2.67
C ARG A 248 1.26 -10.67 3.01
N ARG A 249 -0.01 -10.79 2.70
CA ARG A 249 -1.01 -9.78 3.06
C ARG A 249 -1.30 -9.83 4.55
N PHE A 250 -1.15 -8.70 5.22
CA PHE A 250 -1.41 -8.54 6.65
C PHE A 250 -2.82 -8.03 6.96
N ASP A 251 -3.56 -7.59 5.95
CA ASP A 251 -4.96 -7.17 6.04
C ASP A 251 -5.94 -8.35 5.92
N ARG A 252 -5.41 -9.55 6.13
CA ARG A 252 -6.17 -10.81 6.24
C ARG A 252 -5.76 -11.54 7.49
N THR A 253 -6.75 -12.11 8.20
CA THR A 253 -6.50 -13.04 9.31
C THR A 253 -5.91 -14.36 8.80
N ALA A 254 -5.41 -15.20 9.70
CA ALA A 254 -4.91 -16.52 9.35
C ALA A 254 -5.97 -17.40 8.64
N ASN A 255 -7.26 -17.17 8.93
CA ASN A 255 -8.39 -17.88 8.33
C ASN A 255 -8.93 -17.17 7.07
N GLY A 256 -8.23 -16.15 6.55
CA GLY A 256 -8.61 -15.39 5.36
C GLY A 256 -9.57 -14.24 5.60
N GLY A 257 -10.02 -14.03 6.84
CA GLY A 257 -10.94 -12.93 7.21
C GLY A 257 -10.33 -11.56 6.94
N ARG A 258 -11.16 -10.59 6.56
CA ARG A 258 -10.75 -9.23 6.18
C ARG A 258 -10.58 -8.35 7.42
N ILE A 259 -9.50 -7.56 7.44
CA ILE A 259 -9.22 -6.58 8.49
C ILE A 259 -9.33 -5.19 7.87
N PRO A 260 -10.15 -4.25 8.42
CA PRO A 260 -10.18 -2.87 7.95
C PRO A 260 -8.78 -2.24 8.02
N TYR A 261 -8.47 -1.47 6.99
CA TYR A 261 -7.16 -0.85 6.77
C TYR A 261 -7.34 0.62 6.40
N GLU A 262 -6.47 1.46 6.92
CA GLU A 262 -6.27 2.85 6.49
C GLU A 262 -4.78 3.12 6.31
N SER A 263 -4.44 4.00 5.37
CA SER A 263 -3.09 4.58 5.27
C SER A 263 -2.91 5.72 6.28
N ALA A 264 -1.66 6.09 6.58
CA ALA A 264 -1.39 7.30 7.35
C ALA A 264 -1.92 8.56 6.64
N ALA A 265 -1.92 8.59 5.31
CA ALA A 265 -2.52 9.69 4.57
C ALA A 265 -4.01 9.87 4.91
N THR A 266 -4.76 8.78 4.96
CA THR A 266 -6.18 8.78 5.34
C THR A 266 -6.37 9.14 6.80
N LEU A 267 -5.59 8.54 7.71
CA LEU A 267 -5.68 8.78 9.14
C LEU A 267 -5.38 10.23 9.52
N LEU A 268 -4.46 10.89 8.80
CA LEU A 268 -4.11 12.30 8.97
C LEU A 268 -5.00 13.26 8.18
N GLY A 269 -5.90 12.76 7.33
CA GLY A 269 -6.67 13.59 6.41
C GLY A 269 -5.80 14.33 5.40
N ALA A 270 -4.62 13.79 5.10
CA ALA A 270 -3.66 14.40 4.19
C ALA A 270 -4.16 14.36 2.75
N ASN A 271 -3.94 15.46 2.02
CA ASN A 271 -4.19 15.48 0.58
C ASN A 271 -2.95 15.01 -0.17
N PRO A 272 -2.94 13.82 -0.78
CA PRO A 272 -1.77 13.29 -1.49
C PRO A 272 -1.30 14.15 -2.67
N ALA A 273 -2.19 15.01 -3.16
CA ALA A 273 -1.91 15.92 -4.27
C ALA A 273 -1.54 17.33 -3.79
N GLY A 274 -1.55 17.54 -2.48
CA GLY A 274 -1.13 18.81 -1.86
C GLY A 274 0.38 18.99 -1.92
N SER A 275 0.82 20.26 -1.77
CA SER A 275 2.23 20.61 -1.58
C SER A 275 2.62 20.66 -0.10
N GLN A 276 1.79 20.14 0.78
CA GLN A 276 2.03 20.13 2.21
C GLN A 276 3.00 19.00 2.56
N GLU A 277 4.06 19.36 3.26
CA GLU A 277 4.96 18.39 3.87
C GLU A 277 4.28 17.72 5.05
N HIS A 278 4.59 16.46 5.28
CA HIS A 278 4.08 15.65 6.38
C HIS A 278 5.22 15.08 7.23
N PHE A 279 4.89 14.81 8.49
CA PHE A 279 5.88 14.51 9.50
C PHE A 279 5.55 13.22 10.27
N TYR A 280 6.57 12.49 10.68
CA TYR A 280 6.40 11.36 11.58
C TYR A 280 5.77 11.75 12.92
N THR A 281 5.99 12.98 13.38
CA THR A 281 5.34 13.51 14.57
C THR A 281 3.81 13.60 14.44
N GLU A 282 3.27 13.84 13.24
CA GLU A 282 1.82 13.77 13.00
C GLU A 282 1.29 12.34 13.16
N ILE A 283 2.05 11.33 12.67
CA ILE A 283 1.68 9.92 12.85
C ILE A 283 1.70 9.54 14.34
N VAL A 284 2.66 10.06 15.11
CA VAL A 284 2.71 9.87 16.57
C VAL A 284 1.47 10.42 17.25
N ASP A 285 1.00 11.60 16.84
CA ASP A 285 -0.20 12.21 17.43
C ASP A 285 -1.46 11.41 17.04
N ALA A 286 -1.55 10.95 15.81
CA ALA A 286 -2.63 10.08 15.39
C ALA A 286 -2.67 8.75 16.16
N LEU A 287 -1.49 8.14 16.43
CA LEU A 287 -1.38 6.95 17.27
C LEU A 287 -1.81 7.20 18.73
N ARG A 288 -1.52 8.38 19.26
CA ARG A 288 -1.95 8.76 20.64
C ARG A 288 -3.46 8.86 20.77
N VAL A 289 -4.13 9.32 19.71
CA VAL A 289 -5.58 9.54 19.69
C VAL A 289 -6.33 8.23 19.36
N ASN A 290 -5.86 7.50 18.36
CA ASN A 290 -6.60 6.39 17.76
C ASN A 290 -6.01 5.01 18.10
N GLY A 291 -4.82 4.94 18.69
CA GLY A 291 -4.10 3.69 18.89
C GLY A 291 -4.63 2.85 20.05
N THR A 292 -4.62 1.52 19.88
CA THR A 292 -4.94 0.55 20.95
C THR A 292 -3.80 0.45 21.97
N THR A 293 -2.55 0.46 21.48
CA THR A 293 -1.32 0.36 22.27
C THR A 293 -0.34 1.45 21.85
N PRO A 294 -0.69 2.73 22.03
CA PRO A 294 0.00 3.84 21.37
C PRO A 294 1.51 3.87 21.64
N GLN A 295 1.95 3.63 22.89
CA GLN A 295 3.38 3.71 23.19
C GLN A 295 4.21 2.59 22.52
N SER A 296 3.65 1.40 22.38
CA SER A 296 4.29 0.29 21.66
C SER A 296 4.41 0.59 20.17
N ASP A 297 3.32 1.10 19.56
CA ASP A 297 3.31 1.46 18.15
C ASP A 297 4.21 2.68 17.85
N ILE A 298 4.32 3.62 18.78
CA ILE A 298 5.23 4.78 18.71
C ILE A 298 6.71 4.32 18.78
N GLU A 299 7.05 3.36 19.65
CA GLU A 299 8.42 2.81 19.71
C GLU A 299 8.74 2.00 18.43
N GLU A 300 7.76 1.25 17.91
CA GLU A 300 7.88 0.58 16.61
C GLU A 300 8.11 1.59 15.48
N LEU A 301 7.36 2.70 15.43
CA LEU A 301 7.52 3.76 14.44
C LEU A 301 8.93 4.40 14.54
N TRP A 302 9.43 4.63 15.77
CA TRP A 302 10.79 5.10 16.00
C TRP A 302 11.84 4.15 15.39
N ARG A 303 11.66 2.86 15.61
CA ARG A 303 12.55 1.82 15.05
C ARG A 303 12.51 1.83 13.53
N ARG A 304 11.35 2.02 12.91
CA ARG A 304 11.18 2.16 11.45
C ARG A 304 11.93 3.36 10.90
N MET A 305 11.82 4.51 11.56
CA MET A 305 12.56 5.72 11.17
C MET A 305 14.07 5.49 11.22
N ALA A 306 14.58 4.90 12.31
CA ALA A 306 16.00 4.56 12.43
C ALA A 306 16.44 3.60 11.30
N PHE A 307 15.62 2.60 10.99
CA PHE A 307 15.89 1.68 9.90
C PHE A 307 15.90 2.38 8.54
N SER A 308 14.88 3.21 8.23
CA SER A 308 14.79 3.98 6.98
C SER A 308 16.02 4.89 6.78
N VAL A 309 16.49 5.56 7.84
CA VAL A 309 17.71 6.36 7.81
C VAL A 309 18.93 5.49 7.48
N LEU A 310 19.06 4.29 8.09
CA LEU A 310 20.25 3.46 7.97
C LEU A 310 20.35 2.67 6.66
N ILE A 311 19.24 2.46 5.96
CA ILE A 311 19.20 1.79 4.65
C ILE A 311 18.89 2.75 3.48
N THR A 312 18.81 4.04 3.74
CA THR A 312 18.42 5.06 2.75
C THR A 312 17.04 4.76 2.11
N ASN A 313 16.06 4.35 2.92
CA ASN A 313 14.67 4.23 2.47
C ASN A 313 14.02 5.62 2.49
N VAL A 314 14.21 6.39 1.42
CA VAL A 314 13.78 7.79 1.32
C VAL A 314 12.42 7.98 0.65
N ASP A 315 11.84 6.94 0.06
CA ASP A 315 10.50 6.98 -0.55
C ASP A 315 9.41 6.57 0.44
N ASP A 316 9.62 6.93 1.70
CA ASP A 316 8.79 6.58 2.84
C ASP A 316 7.64 7.58 3.01
N HIS A 317 6.70 7.57 2.05
CA HIS A 317 5.54 8.47 2.05
C HIS A 317 4.39 7.92 2.91
N LEU A 318 3.41 8.76 3.25
CA LEU A 318 2.32 8.40 4.17
C LEU A 318 1.51 7.15 3.77
N HIS A 319 1.42 6.78 2.48
CA HIS A 319 0.75 5.54 2.06
C HIS A 319 1.57 4.28 2.35
N ASN A 320 2.87 4.40 2.71
CA ASN A 320 3.71 3.27 3.12
C ASN A 320 3.59 2.98 4.63
N HIS A 321 2.78 3.76 5.35
CA HIS A 321 2.41 3.52 6.74
C HIS A 321 0.94 3.14 6.80
N GLY A 322 0.64 1.91 7.21
CA GLY A 322 -0.72 1.40 7.31
C GLY A 322 -1.17 1.25 8.76
N PHE A 323 -2.48 1.25 8.94
CA PHE A 323 -3.13 0.99 10.22
C PHE A 323 -4.20 -0.09 10.04
N LEU A 324 -4.29 -0.99 11.00
CA LEU A 324 -5.27 -2.06 11.06
C LEU A 324 -6.25 -1.79 12.19
N HIS A 325 -7.53 -1.87 11.88
CA HIS A 325 -8.58 -1.75 12.88
C HIS A 325 -8.55 -2.94 13.86
N VAL A 326 -8.68 -2.66 15.14
CA VAL A 326 -8.73 -3.67 16.19
C VAL A 326 -10.15 -3.82 16.72
N ASN A 327 -10.72 -2.74 17.24
CA ASN A 327 -12.11 -2.70 17.72
C ASN A 327 -12.56 -1.24 17.96
N ARG A 328 -13.84 -0.97 17.87
CA ARG A 328 -14.50 0.29 18.26
C ARG A 328 -13.77 1.56 17.82
N GLY A 329 -13.24 1.57 16.59
CA GLY A 329 -12.50 2.72 16.06
C GLY A 329 -11.09 2.88 16.61
N GLN A 330 -10.56 1.85 17.26
CA GLN A 330 -9.16 1.79 17.67
C GLN A 330 -8.33 1.04 16.65
N TRP A 331 -7.15 1.58 16.39
CA TRP A 331 -6.24 1.12 15.37
C TRP A 331 -4.90 0.70 15.96
N ARG A 332 -4.12 -0.02 15.21
CA ARG A 332 -2.72 -0.33 15.50
C ARG A 332 -1.89 -0.14 14.24
N LEU A 333 -0.63 0.16 14.42
CA LEU A 333 0.30 0.23 13.30
C LEU A 333 0.37 -1.13 12.59
N ALA A 334 0.15 -1.15 11.27
CA ALA A 334 0.26 -2.36 10.46
C ALA A 334 1.73 -2.80 10.37
N PRO A 335 2.03 -4.08 10.06
CA PRO A 335 3.39 -4.48 9.71
C PRO A 335 4.00 -3.57 8.65
N ALA A 336 5.28 -3.27 8.74
CA ALA A 336 6.00 -2.48 7.75
C ALA A 336 6.03 -3.20 6.40
N PHE A 337 5.93 -2.46 5.32
CA PHE A 337 5.88 -2.96 3.94
C PHE A 337 6.45 -1.91 2.99
N ASP A 338 6.74 -2.31 1.76
CA ASP A 338 7.27 -1.45 0.70
C ASP A 338 8.56 -0.71 1.11
N ILE A 339 9.45 -1.44 1.77
CA ILE A 339 10.73 -0.92 2.25
C ILE A 339 11.79 -1.17 1.18
N ASN A 340 12.38 -0.09 0.66
CA ASN A 340 13.33 -0.18 -0.44
C ASN A 340 14.60 0.64 -0.15
N PRO A 341 15.82 0.10 -0.38
CA PRO A 341 17.04 0.87 -0.33
C PRO A 341 17.22 1.67 -1.63
N PHE A 342 17.56 2.96 -1.51
CA PHE A 342 17.75 3.86 -2.65
C PHE A 342 19.19 4.39 -2.71
N PRO A 343 20.12 3.68 -3.35
CA PRO A 343 21.55 3.99 -3.31
C PRO A 343 21.96 5.31 -3.99
N GLU A 344 21.18 5.76 -4.96
CA GLU A 344 21.52 6.92 -5.80
C GLU A 344 20.72 8.19 -5.46
N ARG A 345 19.87 8.11 -4.45
CA ARG A 345 19.02 9.25 -4.08
C ARG A 345 19.69 10.15 -3.06
N ILE A 346 19.40 11.45 -3.16
CA ILE A 346 19.64 12.40 -2.07
C ILE A 346 18.88 11.87 -0.85
N ARG A 347 19.51 11.96 0.33
CA ARG A 347 18.99 11.42 1.59
C ARG A 347 17.96 12.36 2.21
N GLU A 348 16.90 12.60 1.46
CA GLU A 348 15.75 13.40 1.87
C GLU A 348 14.51 12.49 1.99
N LEU A 349 13.92 12.43 3.18
CA LEU A 349 12.72 11.66 3.47
C LEU A 349 11.49 12.30 2.83
N LYS A 350 10.58 11.51 2.32
CA LYS A 350 9.25 11.98 1.86
C LYS A 350 8.35 12.37 3.03
N THR A 351 8.36 11.60 4.11
CA THR A 351 7.78 11.96 5.39
C THR A 351 8.91 12.42 6.29
N TRP A 352 8.96 13.71 6.62
CA TRP A 352 10.05 14.27 7.41
C TRP A 352 9.96 13.79 8.86
N ILE A 353 11.06 13.81 9.56
CA ILE A 353 11.10 13.42 10.98
C ILE A 353 10.23 14.37 11.81
N SER A 354 10.43 15.67 11.65
CA SER A 354 9.59 16.76 12.20
C SER A 354 9.70 18.01 11.32
N PRO A 355 8.84 19.02 11.55
CA PRO A 355 8.95 20.30 10.85
C PRO A 355 10.33 20.98 11.01
N GLU A 356 10.92 20.86 12.20
CA GLU A 356 12.19 21.51 12.55
C GLU A 356 13.41 20.83 11.92
N THR A 357 13.33 19.53 11.68
CA THR A 357 14.44 18.76 11.10
C THR A 357 14.51 18.88 9.58
N GLY A 358 13.42 19.30 8.93
CA GLY A 358 13.33 19.26 7.49
C GLY A 358 13.38 17.82 6.94
N PRO A 359 13.72 17.64 5.65
CA PRO A 359 13.75 16.34 4.97
C PRO A 359 14.96 15.47 5.32
N ASP A 360 15.93 15.98 6.07
CA ASP A 360 17.23 15.33 6.28
C ASP A 360 17.11 14.00 7.04
N ALA A 361 17.55 12.92 6.40
CA ALA A 361 17.60 11.57 6.96
C ALA A 361 18.89 11.39 7.80
N THR A 362 18.93 11.92 9.03
CA THR A 362 20.11 11.87 9.89
C THR A 362 19.83 11.28 11.28
N ILE A 363 20.86 10.71 11.90
CA ILE A 363 20.79 10.22 13.29
C ILE A 363 20.57 11.36 14.27
N ASP A 364 21.17 12.52 14.03
CA ASP A 364 20.98 13.70 14.88
C ASP A 364 19.52 14.20 14.84
N ALA A 365 18.91 14.24 13.65
CA ALA A 365 17.48 14.57 13.51
C ALA A 365 16.59 13.59 14.25
N LEU A 366 16.85 12.29 14.17
CA LEU A 366 16.15 11.28 14.97
C LEU A 366 16.27 11.58 16.48
N LEU A 367 17.48 11.71 16.99
CA LEU A 367 17.71 11.91 18.41
C LEU A 367 17.05 13.20 18.94
N SER A 368 16.95 14.25 18.11
CA SER A 368 16.32 15.52 18.51
C SER A 368 14.85 15.40 18.86
N VAL A 369 14.14 14.42 18.27
CA VAL A 369 12.70 14.21 18.48
C VAL A 369 12.37 13.06 19.45
N ALA A 370 13.36 12.39 20.05
CA ALA A 370 13.14 11.24 20.94
C ALA A 370 12.16 11.53 22.08
N SER A 371 12.21 12.72 22.67
CA SER A 371 11.29 13.16 23.72
C SER A 371 9.85 13.28 23.23
N TYR A 372 9.63 13.70 21.98
CA TYR A 372 8.30 13.75 21.37
C TYR A 372 7.67 12.36 21.28
N PHE A 373 8.48 11.33 20.98
CA PHE A 373 8.06 9.92 20.96
C PHE A 373 7.90 9.32 22.39
N ARG A 374 8.18 10.11 23.45
CA ARG A 374 8.24 9.64 24.85
C ARG A 374 9.22 8.47 25.03
N ILE A 375 10.32 8.51 24.31
CA ILE A 375 11.41 7.55 24.40
C ILE A 375 12.59 8.24 25.09
N TRP A 376 13.08 7.62 26.17
CA TRP A 376 14.28 8.11 26.83
C TRP A 376 15.48 8.06 25.88
N LEU A 377 16.35 9.07 25.96
CA LEU A 377 17.51 9.18 25.06
C LEU A 377 18.37 7.91 25.07
N SER A 378 18.54 7.27 26.22
CA SER A 378 19.27 6.00 26.34
C SER A 378 18.56 4.87 25.58
N ARG A 379 17.22 4.80 25.59
CA ARG A 379 16.45 3.81 24.83
C ARG A 379 16.49 4.11 23.33
N ALA A 380 16.36 5.38 22.96
CA ALA A 380 16.46 5.84 21.58
C ALA A 380 17.82 5.42 20.94
N LYS A 381 18.92 5.68 21.66
CA LYS A 381 20.27 5.25 21.27
C LYS A 381 20.40 3.73 21.19
N ALA A 382 19.85 3.01 22.18
CA ALA A 382 19.86 1.54 22.19
C ALA A 382 19.17 0.97 20.94
N ILE A 383 17.99 1.52 20.56
CA ILE A 383 17.27 1.10 19.35
C ILE A 383 18.10 1.36 18.09
N ILE A 384 18.72 2.54 17.96
CA ILE A 384 19.59 2.86 16.83
C ILE A 384 20.74 1.85 16.72
N GLY A 385 21.40 1.53 17.87
CA GLY A 385 22.46 0.53 17.90
C GLY A 385 21.97 -0.90 17.61
N GLU A 386 20.76 -1.28 18.02
CA GLU A 386 20.14 -2.57 17.67
C GLU A 386 19.93 -2.68 16.15
N VAL A 387 19.36 -1.63 15.53
CA VAL A 387 19.11 -1.56 14.10
C VAL A 387 20.44 -1.57 13.31
N GLU A 388 21.42 -0.76 13.73
CA GLU A 388 22.73 -0.70 13.06
C GLU A 388 23.41 -2.07 13.01
N ARG A 389 23.42 -2.81 14.12
CA ARG A 389 24.01 -4.16 14.17
C ARG A 389 23.39 -5.12 13.16
N SER A 390 22.09 -5.04 12.96
CA SER A 390 21.39 -5.86 11.95
C SER A 390 21.73 -5.40 10.53
N VAL A 391 21.74 -4.09 10.28
CA VAL A 391 22.06 -3.52 8.98
C VAL A 391 23.55 -3.74 8.64
N ALA A 392 24.45 -3.89 9.62
CA ALA A 392 25.85 -4.18 9.39
C ALA A 392 26.09 -5.47 8.59
N GLY A 393 25.22 -6.48 8.77
CA GLY A 393 25.28 -7.76 8.05
C GLY A 393 24.57 -7.76 6.69
N TRP A 394 24.30 -6.61 6.06
CA TRP A 394 23.48 -6.52 4.86
C TRP A 394 24.02 -7.34 3.68
N ARG A 395 25.34 -7.46 3.48
CA ARG A 395 25.92 -8.27 2.40
C ARG A 395 25.69 -9.76 2.66
N ASP A 396 25.93 -10.23 3.89
CA ASP A 396 25.68 -11.63 4.26
C ASP A 396 24.21 -11.99 4.09
N GLN A 397 23.31 -11.09 4.52
CA GLN A 397 21.86 -11.26 4.31
C GLN A 397 21.50 -11.23 2.83
N GLY A 398 22.15 -10.40 2.03
CA GLY A 398 21.96 -10.37 0.58
C GLY A 398 22.37 -11.68 -0.09
N HIS A 399 23.49 -12.28 0.31
CA HIS A 399 23.87 -13.62 -0.15
C HIS A 399 22.84 -14.69 0.28
N ALA A 400 22.33 -14.61 1.51
CA ALA A 400 21.28 -15.51 1.99
C ALA A 400 19.98 -15.39 1.18
N VAL A 401 19.67 -14.20 0.67
CA VAL A 401 18.55 -13.94 -0.25
C VAL A 401 18.83 -14.45 -1.68
N GLY A 402 20.07 -14.84 -1.99
CA GLY A 402 20.50 -15.31 -3.30
C GLY A 402 20.96 -14.19 -4.25
N MET A 403 21.50 -13.09 -3.70
CA MET A 403 22.17 -12.05 -4.48
C MET A 403 23.65 -12.39 -4.69
N THR A 404 24.12 -12.14 -5.89
CA THR A 404 25.55 -12.18 -6.23
C THR A 404 26.23 -10.88 -5.80
N GLU A 405 27.58 -10.86 -5.72
CA GLU A 405 28.33 -9.62 -5.46
C GLU A 405 28.01 -8.51 -6.48
N ALA A 406 27.86 -8.87 -7.74
CA ALA A 406 27.50 -7.92 -8.79
C ALA A 406 26.09 -7.31 -8.61
N GLU A 407 25.17 -8.05 -7.98
CA GLU A 407 23.84 -7.54 -7.64
C GLU A 407 23.83 -6.74 -6.32
N LEU A 408 24.76 -7.00 -5.40
CA LEU A 408 24.92 -6.30 -4.12
C LEU A 408 25.60 -4.93 -4.28
N GLU A 409 26.65 -4.86 -5.07
CA GLU A 409 27.49 -3.66 -5.21
C GLU A 409 26.68 -2.39 -5.56
N PRO A 410 25.68 -2.41 -6.46
CA PRO A 410 24.84 -1.26 -6.73
C PRO A 410 24.04 -0.74 -5.52
N PHE A 411 23.90 -1.51 -4.45
CA PHE A 411 23.23 -1.09 -3.22
C PHE A 411 24.17 -0.55 -2.14
N ALA A 412 25.49 -0.64 -2.33
CA ALA A 412 26.48 -0.31 -1.31
C ALA A 412 26.25 1.09 -0.69
N THR A 413 26.00 2.12 -1.50
CA THR A 413 25.82 3.49 -1.01
C THR A 413 24.52 3.69 -0.19
N ALA A 414 23.54 2.79 -0.34
CA ALA A 414 22.35 2.81 0.50
C ALA A 414 22.62 2.32 1.94
N PHE A 415 23.64 1.45 2.09
CA PHE A 415 23.98 0.81 3.37
C PHE A 415 25.30 1.30 3.96
N GLU A 416 26.24 1.80 3.17
CA GLU A 416 27.59 2.16 3.56
C GLU A 416 27.80 3.68 3.45
N HIS A 417 27.38 4.41 4.50
CA HIS A 417 27.37 5.86 4.51
C HIS A 417 27.62 6.43 5.92
N ARG A 418 27.85 7.75 5.99
CA ARG A 418 28.20 8.48 7.21
C ARG A 418 27.23 8.25 8.38
N GLU A 419 25.92 8.21 8.14
CA GLU A 419 24.94 8.07 9.22
C GLU A 419 25.06 6.70 9.92
N ARG A 420 25.48 5.64 9.20
CA ARG A 420 25.81 4.37 9.84
C ARG A 420 27.06 4.46 10.74
N GLU A 421 28.07 5.23 10.32
CA GLU A 421 29.26 5.44 11.18
C GLU A 421 28.89 6.19 12.45
N ILE A 422 27.97 7.17 12.36
CA ILE A 422 27.41 7.88 13.52
C ILE A 422 26.66 6.91 14.42
N ALA A 423 25.74 6.10 13.84
CA ALA A 423 24.93 5.14 14.59
C ALA A 423 25.76 4.12 15.40
N ARG A 424 26.95 3.72 14.90
CA ARG A 424 27.89 2.84 15.61
C ARG A 424 28.48 3.45 16.88
N ARG A 425 28.49 4.77 16.97
CA ARG A 425 29.12 5.53 18.08
C ARG A 425 28.09 6.00 19.10
N VAL A 426 26.82 5.86 18.79
CA VAL A 426 25.71 6.28 19.63
C VAL A 426 25.37 5.24 20.68
#